data_79801b4c2b3902c266dba7dc94795e46
#
_entry.id   79801b4c2b3902c266dba7dc94795e46
#
_cell.length_a   1.000
_cell.length_b   1.000
_cell.length_c   1.000
_cell.angle_alpha   90.00
_cell.angle_beta   90.00
_cell.angle_gamma   90.00
#
_symmetry.space_group_name_H-M   'P 1'
#
loop_
_entity.id
_entity.type
_entity.pdbx_description
1 polymer ?
#
loop_
_entity_poly.entity_id
_entity_poly.type
_entity_poly.pdbx_seq_one_letter_code
_entity_poly.pdbx_strand_id
1 'polypeptide(L)'
;SISKRNANELMLEVAAMEQERISADTTHKNSVFPLFLAFGSNRLEKNYRKAQKTRARESKLEKAYKCSLDGQQVDFKSAFNWIYKYNFSLKKGAEFEGTDQAFFEAIAHAIPAIKGFRVDTKNNELAARVQMTKDPEPYWLTYDMMSDGFKAMINICAEIAYRCIQLNGFIGVEAVRSTPGIIMIDEIDLFLHPHWQQHVLQDLQNAFPR
;
A
#
# COMPACT_ATOMS: atom_id res chain seq x y z
N SER A 1 16.31 8.56 15.50
CA SER A 1 14.97 9.16 15.38
C SER A 1 15.04 10.36 14.45
N ILE A 2 14.28 10.33 13.37
CA ILE A 2 14.13 11.51 12.50
C ILE A 2 13.49 12.62 13.35
N SER A 3 14.15 13.78 13.45
CA SER A 3 13.63 14.85 14.27
C SER A 3 12.32 15.38 13.68
N LYS A 4 11.40 15.84 14.54
CA LYS A 4 10.15 16.50 14.09
C LYS A 4 10.40 17.67 13.13
N ARG A 5 11.57 18.29 13.22
CA ARG A 5 12.00 19.38 12.35
C ARG A 5 12.22 18.91 10.93
N ASN A 6 12.94 17.79 10.73
CA ASN A 6 13.18 17.24 9.38
C ASN A 6 11.88 16.74 8.74
N ALA A 7 10.95 16.20 9.52
CA ALA A 7 9.63 15.81 9.02
C ALA A 7 8.81 17.03 8.55
N ASN A 8 8.88 18.16 9.26
CA ASN A 8 8.20 19.39 8.87
C ASN A 8 8.82 20.02 7.61
N GLU A 9 10.15 19.98 7.47
CA GLU A 9 10.83 20.47 6.25
C GLU A 9 10.41 19.63 5.03
N LEU A 10 10.38 18.29 5.15
CA LEU A 10 9.90 17.41 4.10
C LEU A 10 8.44 17.70 3.73
N MET A 11 7.57 17.92 4.71
CA MET A 11 6.17 18.27 4.46
C MET A 11 5.99 19.61 3.76
N LEU A 12 6.86 20.59 4.03
CA LEU A 12 6.86 21.88 3.32
C LEU A 12 7.33 21.72 1.87
N GLU A 13 8.35 20.92 1.62
CA GLU A 13 8.80 20.61 0.24
C GLU A 13 7.71 19.89 -0.55
N VAL A 14 7.05 18.91 0.05
CA VAL A 14 5.93 18.20 -0.57
C VAL A 14 4.76 19.16 -0.85
N ALA A 15 4.42 20.05 0.06
CA ALA A 15 3.38 21.05 -0.15
C ALA A 15 3.74 22.05 -1.27
N ALA A 16 5.00 22.43 -1.39
CA ALA A 16 5.48 23.27 -2.50
C ALA A 16 5.36 22.55 -3.84
N MET A 17 5.77 21.27 -3.91
CA MET A 17 5.60 20.42 -5.10
C MET A 17 4.12 20.23 -5.48
N GLU A 18 3.22 20.12 -4.49
CA GLU A 18 1.77 20.06 -4.73
C GLU A 18 1.23 21.35 -5.33
N GLN A 19 1.68 22.52 -4.81
CA GLN A 19 1.30 23.81 -5.36
C GLN A 19 1.83 24.02 -6.77
N GLU A 20 3.06 23.62 -7.06
CA GLU A 20 3.61 23.65 -8.41
C GLU A 20 2.80 22.76 -9.36
N ARG A 21 2.38 21.58 -8.93
CA ARG A 21 1.53 20.68 -9.72
C ARG A 21 0.16 21.29 -10.01
N ILE A 22 -0.46 21.93 -9.03
CA ILE A 22 -1.76 22.60 -9.17
C ILE A 22 -1.65 23.82 -10.09
N SER A 23 -0.54 24.57 -10.01
CA SER A 23 -0.31 25.74 -10.86
C SER A 23 0.13 25.38 -12.28
N ALA A 24 0.79 24.22 -12.47
CA ALA A 24 1.22 23.70 -13.77
C ALA A 24 0.08 23.03 -14.57
N ASP A 25 -1.12 22.93 -14.02
CA ASP A 25 -2.29 22.28 -14.67
C ASP A 25 -2.81 23.04 -15.92
N THR A 26 -2.15 24.11 -16.29
CA THR A 26 -2.41 24.82 -17.58
C THR A 26 -1.41 24.45 -18.69
N THR A 27 -0.24 23.87 -18.38
CA THR A 27 0.75 23.49 -19.41
C THR A 27 1.79 22.50 -18.87
N HIS A 28 1.55 21.18 -18.94
CA HIS A 28 2.56 20.12 -18.94
C HIS A 28 3.11 19.54 -17.63
N LYS A 29 3.02 18.21 -17.60
CA LYS A 29 3.71 17.18 -16.83
C LYS A 29 3.27 17.02 -15.37
N ASN A 30 2.43 16.03 -15.17
CA ASN A 30 2.20 15.40 -13.88
C ASN A 30 3.54 14.97 -13.24
N SER A 31 4.04 15.74 -12.30
CA SER A 31 5.23 15.38 -11.54
C SER A 31 4.96 14.12 -10.72
N VAL A 32 5.89 13.16 -10.79
CA VAL A 32 5.80 11.92 -10.03
C VAL A 32 6.34 12.18 -8.63
N PHE A 33 5.51 11.92 -7.60
CA PHE A 33 5.90 12.11 -6.20
C PHE A 33 6.61 10.87 -5.65
N PRO A 34 7.73 11.05 -4.93
CA PRO A 34 8.44 9.94 -4.31
C PRO A 34 7.68 9.41 -3.09
N LEU A 35 7.77 8.10 -2.84
CA LEU A 35 7.27 7.47 -1.63
C LEU A 35 8.36 7.40 -0.56
N PHE A 36 8.03 7.84 0.67
CA PHE A 36 8.85 7.63 1.86
C PHE A 36 8.03 6.88 2.89
N LEU A 37 8.46 5.68 3.28
CA LEU A 37 7.68 4.82 4.15
C LEU A 37 8.57 4.03 5.11
N ALA A 38 8.18 3.95 6.37
CA ALA A 38 8.87 3.16 7.39
C ALA A 38 7.90 2.21 8.09
N PHE A 39 8.26 0.94 8.15
CA PHE A 39 7.54 -0.10 8.90
C PHE A 39 8.36 -0.52 10.11
N GLY A 40 7.77 -0.46 11.30
CA GLY A 40 8.36 -1.00 12.52
C GLY A 40 8.08 -2.50 12.70
N SER A 41 8.73 -3.10 13.71
CA SER A 41 8.55 -4.51 14.05
C SER A 41 7.15 -4.85 14.59
N ASN A 42 6.46 -3.88 15.20
CA ASN A 42 5.12 -4.06 15.81
C ASN A 42 3.97 -4.04 14.81
N ARG A 43 4.22 -4.26 13.53
CA ARG A 43 3.25 -4.14 12.43
C ARG A 43 2.05 -5.10 12.48
N LEU A 44 2.09 -6.14 13.31
CA LEU A 44 0.95 -7.04 13.56
C LEU A 44 0.23 -6.78 14.89
N GLU A 45 0.79 -5.95 15.76
CA GLU A 45 0.09 -5.60 16.99
C GLU A 45 -1.18 -4.82 16.67
N LYS A 46 -2.30 -5.31 17.21
CA LYS A 46 -3.65 -4.75 17.05
C LYS A 46 -3.82 -3.41 17.77
N ASN A 47 -2.90 -2.49 17.66
CA ASN A 47 -3.10 -1.12 18.11
C ASN A 47 -3.99 -0.36 17.12
N TYR A 48 -5.22 -0.86 16.93
CA TYR A 48 -6.31 -0.05 16.36
C TYR A 48 -6.64 1.08 17.34
N ARG A 49 -5.74 2.04 17.48
CA ARG A 49 -6.15 3.32 18.06
C ARG A 49 -7.23 3.84 17.13
N LYS A 50 -8.45 4.00 17.68
CA LYS A 50 -9.59 4.56 16.95
C LYS A 50 -9.10 5.79 16.21
N ALA A 51 -9.06 5.72 14.90
CA ALA A 51 -8.73 6.86 14.07
C ALA A 51 -9.64 8.00 14.54
N GLN A 52 -9.07 9.10 15.02
CA GLN A 52 -9.83 10.27 15.35
C GLN A 52 -10.60 10.68 14.11
N LYS A 53 -11.90 10.89 14.24
CA LYS A 53 -12.75 11.43 13.18
C LYS A 53 -12.26 12.85 12.86
N THR A 54 -11.25 12.95 12.00
CA THR A 54 -10.88 14.23 11.43
C THR A 54 -11.97 14.64 10.45
N ARG A 55 -12.67 15.71 10.79
CA ARG A 55 -13.75 16.29 9.96
C ARG A 55 -13.23 17.05 8.73
N ALA A 56 -11.94 17.23 8.57
CA ALA A 56 -11.33 17.86 7.41
C ALA A 56 -11.19 16.85 6.28
N ARG A 57 -11.49 17.29 5.06
CA ARG A 57 -11.31 16.50 3.82
C ARG A 57 -9.82 16.50 3.50
N GLU A 58 -9.08 15.50 4.03
CA GLU A 58 -7.65 15.32 3.76
C GLU A 58 -7.41 15.13 2.25
N SER A 59 -6.39 15.80 1.71
CA SER A 59 -5.96 15.62 0.32
C SER A 59 -5.37 14.21 0.08
N LYS A 60 -5.19 13.81 -1.18
CA LYS A 60 -4.57 12.52 -1.51
C LYS A 60 -3.11 12.46 -1.02
N LEU A 61 -2.37 13.56 -1.15
CA LEU A 61 -1.01 13.70 -0.67
C LEU A 61 -0.90 13.61 0.86
N GLU A 62 -1.74 14.32 1.59
CA GLU A 62 -1.79 14.21 3.05
C GLU A 62 -2.03 12.77 3.50
N LYS A 63 -2.95 12.04 2.85
CA LYS A 63 -3.20 10.62 3.15
C LYS A 63 -1.99 9.74 2.86
N ALA A 64 -1.27 10.01 1.76
CA ALA A 64 -0.12 9.21 1.35
C ALA A 64 1.08 9.38 2.30
N TYR A 65 1.30 10.58 2.83
CA TYR A 65 2.42 10.86 3.73
C TYR A 65 2.05 10.81 5.22
N LYS A 66 0.77 10.65 5.56
CA LYS A 66 0.33 10.57 6.94
C LYS A 66 1.00 9.43 7.67
N CYS A 67 1.73 9.74 8.75
CA CYS A 67 2.47 8.79 9.57
C CYS A 67 3.44 7.88 8.77
N SER A 68 3.84 8.28 7.56
CA SER A 68 4.64 7.43 6.67
C SER A 68 6.01 7.06 7.24
N LEU A 69 6.60 7.92 8.07
CA LEU A 69 7.88 7.70 8.72
C LEU A 69 7.76 7.27 10.20
N ASP A 70 6.54 7.04 10.67
CA ASP A 70 6.28 6.49 12.01
C ASP A 70 5.91 5.01 11.89
N GLY A 71 6.91 4.15 11.97
CA GLY A 71 6.75 2.71 11.81
C GLY A 71 5.76 2.04 12.77
N GLN A 72 5.36 2.73 13.85
CA GLN A 72 4.35 2.24 14.80
C GLN A 72 2.92 2.66 14.45
N GLN A 73 2.75 3.61 13.52
CA GLN A 73 1.44 4.19 13.17
C GLN A 73 1.02 3.94 11.71
N VAL A 74 1.73 3.10 10.99
CA VAL A 74 1.31 2.70 9.64
C VAL A 74 -0.04 1.97 9.74
N ASP A 75 -1.06 2.55 9.12
CA ASP A 75 -2.44 2.06 9.20
C ASP A 75 -2.82 1.26 7.95
N PHE A 76 -2.61 -0.04 8.00
CA PHE A 76 -3.04 -0.97 6.94
C PHE A 76 -4.54 -0.94 6.66
N LYS A 77 -5.35 -0.45 7.59
CA LYS A 77 -6.79 -0.31 7.42
C LYS A 77 -7.15 0.70 6.34
N SER A 78 -6.30 1.71 6.12
CA SER A 78 -6.51 2.70 5.07
C SER A 78 -6.45 2.09 3.67
N ALA A 79 -5.49 1.20 3.41
CA ALA A 79 -5.37 0.48 2.15
C ALA A 79 -6.60 -0.42 1.88
N PHE A 80 -7.05 -1.19 2.88
CA PHE A 80 -8.23 -2.02 2.74
C PHE A 80 -9.53 -1.23 2.58
N ASN A 81 -9.71 -0.16 3.35
CA ASN A 81 -10.87 0.72 3.20
C ASN A 81 -10.90 1.40 1.83
N TRP A 82 -9.73 1.72 1.26
CA TRP A 82 -9.64 2.28 -0.07
C TRP A 82 -10.08 1.28 -1.13
N ILE A 83 -9.56 0.05 -1.13
CA ILE A 83 -9.93 -0.97 -2.14
C ILE A 83 -11.42 -1.33 -2.05
N TYR A 84 -12.00 -1.37 -0.86
CA TYR A 84 -13.44 -1.55 -0.68
C TYR A 84 -14.24 -0.44 -1.36
N LYS A 85 -13.89 0.82 -1.06
CA LYS A 85 -14.56 1.99 -1.65
C LYS A 85 -14.38 2.05 -3.16
N TYR A 86 -13.20 1.68 -3.64
CA TYR A 86 -12.87 1.66 -5.06
C TYR A 86 -13.76 0.67 -5.82
N ASN A 87 -13.90 -0.56 -5.33
CA ASN A 87 -14.81 -1.56 -5.92
C ASN A 87 -16.27 -1.10 -5.97
N PHE A 88 -16.71 -0.28 -5.00
CA PHE A 88 -18.02 0.36 -5.04
C PHE A 88 -18.11 1.49 -6.07
N SER A 89 -17.02 2.21 -6.30
CA SER A 89 -16.94 3.38 -7.18
C SER A 89 -16.79 3.00 -8.65
N LEU A 90 -16.24 1.83 -8.98
CA LEU A 90 -16.15 1.30 -10.35
C LEU A 90 -17.52 1.22 -11.05
N LYS A 91 -18.59 1.02 -10.28
CA LYS A 91 -19.96 1.09 -10.79
C LYS A 91 -20.40 2.52 -11.16
N LYS A 92 -19.62 3.56 -10.85
CA LYS A 92 -19.91 4.99 -11.03
C LYS A 92 -18.88 5.78 -11.83
N GLY A 93 -17.94 5.12 -12.51
CA GLY A 93 -16.84 5.78 -13.22
C GLY A 93 -15.72 6.24 -12.26
N ALA A 94 -14.76 5.37 -12.01
CA ALA A 94 -13.64 5.67 -11.10
C ALA A 94 -12.65 6.65 -11.74
N GLU A 95 -12.13 7.56 -10.93
CA GLU A 95 -11.20 8.63 -11.32
C GLU A 95 -9.83 8.11 -11.85
N PHE A 96 -9.46 6.84 -11.54
CA PHE A 96 -8.21 6.21 -11.97
C PHE A 96 -8.46 4.74 -12.35
N GLU A 97 -8.84 4.53 -13.61
CA GLU A 97 -9.05 3.19 -14.15
C GLU A 97 -7.77 2.34 -14.08
N GLY A 98 -7.90 1.09 -13.65
CA GLY A 98 -6.79 0.11 -13.59
C GLY A 98 -5.90 0.19 -12.33
N THR A 99 -6.13 1.11 -11.41
CA THR A 99 -5.31 1.20 -10.17
C THR A 99 -5.60 0.06 -9.20
N ASP A 100 -6.78 -0.54 -9.23
CA ASP A 100 -7.11 -1.77 -8.49
C ASP A 100 -6.32 -2.97 -9.01
N GLN A 101 -6.18 -3.07 -10.33
CA GLN A 101 -5.33 -4.07 -10.96
C GLN A 101 -3.88 -3.91 -10.50
N ALA A 102 -3.31 -2.70 -10.58
CA ALA A 102 -1.95 -2.40 -10.12
C ALA A 102 -1.76 -2.77 -8.63
N PHE A 103 -2.76 -2.50 -7.79
CA PHE A 103 -2.73 -2.85 -6.37
C PHE A 103 -2.64 -4.36 -6.14
N PHE A 104 -3.50 -5.14 -6.79
CA PHE A 104 -3.52 -6.59 -6.61
C PHE A 104 -2.34 -7.30 -7.28
N GLU A 105 -1.88 -6.81 -8.44
CA GLU A 105 -0.70 -7.33 -9.11
C GLU A 105 0.57 -7.15 -8.28
N ALA A 106 0.75 -5.99 -7.64
CA ALA A 106 1.89 -5.76 -6.77
C ALA A 106 1.93 -6.76 -5.61
N ILE A 107 0.80 -7.04 -4.97
CA ILE A 107 0.73 -8.04 -3.90
C ILE A 107 1.01 -9.45 -4.43
N ALA A 108 0.47 -9.81 -5.59
CA ALA A 108 0.67 -11.13 -6.20
C ALA A 108 2.13 -11.35 -6.65
N HIS A 109 2.83 -10.29 -7.11
CA HIS A 109 4.26 -10.36 -7.42
C HIS A 109 5.12 -10.53 -6.16
N ALA A 110 4.78 -9.83 -5.07
CA ALA A 110 5.50 -9.95 -3.81
C ALA A 110 5.23 -11.27 -3.07
N ILE A 111 4.09 -11.91 -3.35
CA ILE A 111 3.68 -13.16 -2.70
C ILE A 111 3.27 -14.17 -3.78
N PRO A 112 4.22 -14.91 -4.38
CA PRO A 112 3.95 -15.81 -5.51
C PRO A 112 2.91 -16.91 -5.26
N ALA A 113 2.65 -17.22 -3.98
CA ALA A 113 1.60 -18.14 -3.58
C ALA A 113 0.18 -17.57 -3.84
N ILE A 114 0.02 -16.25 -3.97
CA ILE A 114 -1.26 -15.60 -4.25
C ILE A 114 -1.49 -15.57 -5.76
N LYS A 115 -2.60 -16.15 -6.20
CA LYS A 115 -3.02 -16.26 -7.60
C LYS A 115 -4.17 -15.32 -7.97
N GLY A 116 -4.70 -14.60 -7.01
CA GLY A 116 -5.76 -13.63 -7.23
C GLY A 116 -6.44 -13.18 -5.93
N PHE A 117 -7.31 -12.20 -6.05
CA PHE A 117 -8.04 -11.63 -4.94
C PHE A 117 -9.53 -11.56 -5.24
N ARG A 118 -10.32 -11.60 -4.18
CA ARG A 118 -11.76 -11.37 -4.20
C ARG A 118 -12.15 -10.48 -3.02
N VAL A 119 -12.88 -9.42 -3.30
CA VAL A 119 -13.49 -8.58 -2.26
C VAL A 119 -14.96 -8.96 -2.15
N ASP A 120 -15.34 -9.54 -1.03
CA ASP A 120 -16.76 -9.77 -0.71
C ASP A 120 -17.36 -8.50 -0.11
N THR A 121 -18.12 -7.79 -0.91
CA THR A 121 -18.75 -6.52 -0.50
C THR A 121 -19.92 -6.71 0.46
N LYS A 122 -20.47 -7.93 0.58
CA LYS A 122 -21.57 -8.21 1.51
C LYS A 122 -21.06 -8.41 2.94
N ASN A 123 -19.95 -9.15 3.07
CA ASN A 123 -19.36 -9.48 4.37
C ASN A 123 -18.21 -8.55 4.75
N ASN A 124 -17.83 -7.63 3.84
CA ASN A 124 -16.67 -6.76 4.05
C ASN A 124 -15.36 -7.55 4.22
N GLU A 125 -15.19 -8.63 3.47
CA GLU A 125 -14.06 -9.53 3.57
C GLU A 125 -13.16 -9.49 2.33
N LEU A 126 -11.85 -9.54 2.57
CA LEU A 126 -10.85 -9.78 1.54
C LEU A 126 -10.48 -11.26 1.58
N ALA A 127 -10.55 -11.93 0.43
CA ALA A 127 -10.06 -13.28 0.25
C ALA A 127 -9.02 -13.33 -0.87
N ALA A 128 -7.94 -14.08 -0.64
CA ALA A 128 -6.95 -14.39 -1.67
C ALA A 128 -7.13 -15.83 -2.17
N ARG A 129 -6.89 -16.04 -3.44
CA ARG A 129 -6.76 -17.35 -4.04
C ARG A 129 -5.31 -17.79 -3.88
N VAL A 130 -5.06 -18.77 -3.03
CA VAL A 130 -3.72 -19.18 -2.61
C VAL A 130 -3.41 -20.57 -3.15
N GLN A 131 -2.17 -20.77 -3.62
CA GLN A 131 -1.63 -22.06 -4.00
C GLN A 131 -0.22 -22.21 -3.44
N MET A 132 -0.06 -23.08 -2.46
CA MET A 132 1.26 -23.43 -1.95
C MET A 132 1.91 -24.47 -2.87
N THR A 133 3.23 -24.61 -2.81
CA THR A 133 4.03 -25.48 -3.69
C THR A 133 3.55 -26.95 -3.72
N LYS A 134 2.92 -27.42 -2.64
CA LYS A 134 2.43 -28.79 -2.49
C LYS A 134 0.94 -28.97 -2.82
N ASP A 135 0.22 -27.85 -3.05
CA ASP A 135 -1.21 -27.92 -3.29
C ASP A 135 -1.49 -28.26 -4.76
N PRO A 136 -2.39 -29.22 -5.05
CA PRO A 136 -2.73 -29.59 -6.41
C PRO A 136 -3.46 -28.45 -7.14
N GLU A 137 -4.33 -27.72 -6.43
CA GLU A 137 -5.10 -26.60 -6.97
C GLU A 137 -5.17 -25.42 -6.00
N PRO A 138 -5.32 -24.19 -6.52
CA PRO A 138 -5.48 -23.02 -5.67
C PRO A 138 -6.85 -23.00 -4.99
N TYR A 139 -6.88 -22.56 -3.73
CA TYR A 139 -8.09 -22.42 -2.91
C TYR A 139 -8.26 -21.02 -2.37
N TRP A 140 -9.49 -20.67 -1.97
CA TRP A 140 -9.80 -19.37 -1.42
C TRP A 140 -9.57 -19.35 0.09
N LEU A 141 -8.83 -18.34 0.56
CA LEU A 141 -8.52 -18.13 1.96
C LEU A 141 -8.90 -16.70 2.34
N THR A 142 -9.76 -16.53 3.33
CA THR A 142 -10.11 -15.20 3.85
C THR A 142 -8.94 -14.64 4.65
N TYR A 143 -8.83 -13.30 4.71
CA TYR A 143 -7.73 -12.64 5.42
C TYR A 143 -7.59 -13.14 6.87
N ASP A 144 -8.69 -13.32 7.59
CA ASP A 144 -8.66 -13.77 8.99
C ASP A 144 -8.10 -15.19 9.16
N MET A 145 -8.27 -16.05 8.17
CA MET A 145 -7.78 -17.43 8.16
C MET A 145 -6.30 -17.57 7.75
N MET A 146 -5.68 -16.48 7.29
CA MET A 146 -4.28 -16.50 6.88
C MET A 146 -3.33 -16.54 8.08
N SER A 147 -2.15 -17.13 7.91
CA SER A 147 -1.07 -17.07 8.90
C SER A 147 -0.57 -15.63 9.08
N ASP A 148 0.07 -15.37 10.23
CA ASP A 148 0.61 -14.04 10.52
C ASP A 148 1.66 -13.60 9.49
N GLY A 149 2.46 -14.52 8.95
CA GLY A 149 3.41 -14.22 7.88
C GLY A 149 2.72 -13.76 6.59
N PHE A 150 1.64 -14.43 6.18
CA PHE A 150 0.83 -13.98 5.03
C PHE A 150 0.22 -12.60 5.28
N LYS A 151 -0.38 -12.41 6.46
CA LYS A 151 -0.96 -11.12 6.85
C LYS A 151 0.08 -10.01 6.85
N ALA A 152 1.28 -10.26 7.40
CA ALA A 152 2.37 -9.29 7.43
C ALA A 152 2.78 -8.85 6.04
N MET A 153 3.00 -9.79 5.13
CA MET A 153 3.40 -9.48 3.76
C MET A 153 2.29 -8.77 2.97
N ILE A 154 1.05 -9.24 3.07
CA ILE A 154 -0.10 -8.57 2.43
C ILE A 154 -0.21 -7.13 2.93
N ASN A 155 -0.08 -6.90 4.25
CA ASN A 155 -0.18 -5.57 4.83
C ASN A 155 0.92 -4.63 4.31
N ILE A 156 2.18 -5.08 4.30
CA ILE A 156 3.30 -4.30 3.75
C ILE A 156 3.03 -3.94 2.29
N CYS A 157 2.73 -4.92 1.46
CA CYS A 157 2.52 -4.70 0.02
C CYS A 157 1.29 -3.84 -0.26
N ALA A 158 0.19 -4.05 0.46
CA ALA A 158 -1.03 -3.27 0.33
C ALA A 158 -0.80 -1.80 0.71
N GLU A 159 -0.08 -1.53 1.79
CA GLU A 159 0.22 -0.16 2.21
C GLU A 159 1.14 0.56 1.22
N ILE A 160 2.19 -0.10 0.73
CA ILE A 160 3.07 0.46 -0.30
C ILE A 160 2.25 0.78 -1.56
N ALA A 161 1.52 -0.19 -2.09
CA ALA A 161 0.72 -0.02 -3.30
C ALA A 161 -0.33 1.09 -3.15
N TYR A 162 -1.05 1.13 -2.02
CA TYR A 162 -2.03 2.16 -1.70
C TYR A 162 -1.40 3.56 -1.75
N ARG A 163 -0.24 3.76 -1.09
CA ARG A 163 0.42 5.06 -1.05
C ARG A 163 0.96 5.47 -2.42
N CYS A 164 1.53 4.55 -3.19
CA CYS A 164 1.91 4.81 -4.58
C CYS A 164 0.72 5.32 -5.40
N ILE A 165 -0.46 4.70 -5.25
CA ILE A 165 -1.68 5.10 -5.95
C ILE A 165 -2.20 6.45 -5.44
N GLN A 166 -2.14 6.74 -4.13
CA GLN A 166 -2.53 8.07 -3.62
C GLN A 166 -1.61 9.16 -4.16
N LEU A 167 -0.31 8.90 -4.30
CA LEU A 167 0.66 9.85 -4.83
C LEU A 167 0.53 10.03 -6.35
N ASN A 168 0.51 8.92 -7.08
CA ASN A 168 0.73 8.89 -8.53
C ASN A 168 -0.36 8.13 -9.30
N GLY A 169 -1.58 8.02 -8.76
CA GLY A 169 -2.67 7.27 -9.39
C GLY A 169 -3.06 7.76 -10.80
N PHE A 170 -2.69 8.99 -11.15
CA PHE A 170 -2.86 9.52 -12.50
C PHE A 170 -2.05 8.76 -13.58
N ILE A 171 -1.04 7.98 -13.20
CA ILE A 171 -0.29 7.10 -14.09
C ILE A 171 -1.07 5.79 -14.40
N GLY A 172 -2.19 5.55 -13.71
CA GLY A 172 -3.02 4.36 -13.91
C GLY A 172 -2.35 3.08 -13.42
N VAL A 173 -2.31 2.06 -14.27
CA VAL A 173 -1.75 0.73 -13.95
C VAL A 173 -0.26 0.76 -13.58
N GLU A 174 0.48 1.73 -14.06
CA GLU A 174 1.91 1.87 -13.77
C GLU A 174 2.20 2.61 -12.45
N ALA A 175 1.20 3.11 -11.75
CA ALA A 175 1.38 3.93 -10.55
C ALA A 175 2.27 3.26 -9.49
N VAL A 176 2.08 1.96 -9.25
CA VAL A 176 2.86 1.21 -8.26
C VAL A 176 4.28 0.95 -8.72
N ARG A 177 4.47 0.55 -9.98
CA ARG A 177 5.79 0.18 -10.51
C ARG A 177 6.68 1.38 -10.85
N SER A 178 6.06 2.53 -11.13
CA SER A 178 6.77 3.75 -11.57
C SER A 178 6.97 4.77 -10.46
N THR A 179 6.42 4.57 -9.27
CA THR A 179 6.63 5.47 -8.13
C THR A 179 8.02 5.26 -7.53
N PRO A 180 8.92 6.25 -7.59
CA PRO A 180 10.22 6.16 -6.94
C PRO A 180 10.06 6.34 -5.43
N GLY A 181 11.01 5.79 -4.63
CA GLY A 181 10.93 6.02 -3.20
C GLY A 181 11.94 5.27 -2.36
N ILE A 182 11.83 5.47 -1.05
CA ILE A 182 12.63 4.78 -0.04
C ILE A 182 11.67 4.13 0.95
N ILE A 183 11.79 2.81 1.08
CA ILE A 183 11.01 2.01 2.02
C ILE A 183 11.96 1.38 3.03
N MET A 184 11.72 1.65 4.29
CA MET A 184 12.47 1.10 5.42
C MET A 184 11.60 0.09 6.15
N ILE A 185 12.06 -1.14 6.30
CA ILE A 185 11.30 -2.20 6.97
C ILE A 185 12.18 -2.79 8.07
N ASP A 186 11.77 -2.60 9.31
CA ASP A 186 12.44 -3.20 10.46
C ASP A 186 12.02 -4.67 10.56
N GLU A 187 13.00 -5.57 10.81
CA GLU A 187 12.77 -7.02 10.99
C GLU A 187 11.85 -7.62 9.91
N ILE A 188 12.19 -7.41 8.63
CA ILE A 188 11.35 -7.82 7.50
C ILE A 188 11.00 -9.31 7.50
N ASP A 189 11.86 -10.14 8.06
CA ASP A 189 11.73 -11.59 8.19
C ASP A 189 10.80 -12.04 9.33
N LEU A 190 10.38 -11.10 10.19
CA LEU A 190 9.51 -11.40 11.33
C LEU A 190 8.18 -12.03 10.86
N PHE A 191 7.81 -13.15 11.49
CA PHE A 191 6.64 -14.00 11.18
C PHE A 191 6.72 -14.78 9.87
N LEU A 192 7.77 -14.60 9.04
CA LEU A 192 7.88 -15.32 7.78
C LEU A 192 8.42 -16.73 7.98
N HIS A 193 7.87 -17.66 7.19
CA HIS A 193 8.43 -19.00 7.11
C HIS A 193 9.86 -18.96 6.54
N PRO A 194 10.83 -19.78 7.02
CA PRO A 194 12.23 -19.75 6.58
C PRO A 194 12.43 -19.75 5.06
N HIS A 195 11.59 -20.44 4.31
CA HIS A 195 11.64 -20.42 2.86
C HIS A 195 11.35 -19.02 2.28
N TRP A 196 10.42 -18.26 2.85
CA TRP A 196 10.11 -16.91 2.40
C TRP A 196 11.18 -15.90 2.82
N GLN A 197 11.79 -16.08 3.98
CA GLN A 197 12.89 -15.23 4.44
C GLN A 197 14.04 -15.15 3.41
N GLN A 198 14.28 -16.25 2.66
CA GLN A 198 15.32 -16.31 1.64
C GLN A 198 15.03 -15.47 0.39
N HIS A 199 13.78 -15.17 0.10
CA HIS A 199 13.35 -14.54 -1.15
C HIS A 199 12.63 -13.21 -0.97
N VAL A 200 12.22 -12.85 0.25
CA VAL A 200 11.36 -11.70 0.53
C VAL A 200 11.87 -10.37 -0.05
N LEU A 201 13.18 -10.14 0.00
CA LEU A 201 13.76 -8.91 -0.55
C LEU A 201 13.65 -8.89 -2.08
N GLN A 202 13.93 -10.01 -2.74
CA GLN A 202 13.82 -10.11 -4.19
C GLN A 202 12.37 -10.01 -4.65
N ASP A 203 11.44 -10.62 -3.93
CA ASP A 203 10.01 -10.58 -4.23
C ASP A 203 9.47 -9.15 -4.10
N LEU A 204 9.88 -8.42 -3.05
CA LEU A 204 9.52 -7.01 -2.90
C LEU A 204 10.14 -6.13 -3.98
N GLN A 205 11.39 -6.34 -4.37
CA GLN A 205 12.02 -5.60 -5.46
C GLN A 205 11.34 -5.86 -6.80
N ASN A 206 10.87 -7.09 -7.04
CA ASN A 206 10.12 -7.42 -8.26
C ASN A 206 8.74 -6.73 -8.29
N ALA A 207 8.09 -6.60 -7.13
CA ALA A 207 6.79 -5.94 -7.00
C ALA A 207 6.91 -4.41 -7.07
N PHE A 208 7.97 -3.86 -6.48
CA PHE A 208 8.24 -2.42 -6.35
C PHE A 208 9.66 -2.10 -6.86
N PRO A 209 9.87 -2.03 -8.18
CA PRO A 209 11.21 -2.00 -8.81
C PRO A 209 11.93 -0.65 -8.72
N ARG A 210 11.36 0.39 -8.11
CA ARG A 210 11.92 1.75 -8.07
C ARG A 210 12.05 2.31 -6.66
#